data_afd0ce859a525f39ba8e80bb0313a802
#
_entry.id   afd0ce859a525f39ba8e80bb0313a802
#
_cell.length_a   1.000
_cell.length_b   1.000
_cell.length_c   1.000
_cell.angle_alpha   90.00
_cell.angle_beta   90.00
_cell.angle_gamma   90.00
#
_symmetry.space_group_name_H-M   'P 1'
#
loop_
_entity.id
_entity.type
_entity.pdbx_description
1 polymer ?
#
loop_
_entity_poly.entity_id
_entity_poly.type
_entity_poly.pdbx_seq_one_letter_code
_entity_poly.pdbx_strand_id
1 'polypeptide(L)' 'MQTERYNPSPLEVQMAEALEKLSKQIEEHLPKNKILEIKSNIKADNPQLNIFLEDEDGDRHEIVIKVIQRIDSSQYQ' A
#
# COMPACT_ATOMS: atom_id res chain seq x y z
N MET A 1 -12.42 -21.60 8.54
CA MET A 1 -11.85 -21.44 8.47
C MET A 1 -11.06 -21.00 8.40
N GLN A 2 -10.60 -20.83 8.43
CA GLN A 2 -9.85 -20.40 8.39
C GLN A 2 -9.09 -20.39 8.04
N THR A 3 -9.02 -20.12 8.03
CA THR A 3 -8.17 -20.38 7.43
C THR A 3 -6.93 -20.19 7.88
N GLU A 4 -6.18 -21.04 8.11
CA GLU A 4 -5.02 -20.86 8.56
C GLU A 4 -4.15 -20.34 7.61
N ARG A 5 -4.48 -20.27 6.42
CA ARG A 5 -3.72 -19.66 5.56
C ARG A 5 -4.30 -18.46 5.27
N TYR A 6 -3.70 -17.38 5.29
CA TYR A 6 -4.27 -16.16 5.02
C TYR A 6 -4.02 -15.79 3.64
N ASN A 7 -5.00 -15.79 2.84
CA ASN A 7 -4.88 -15.27 1.49
C ASN A 7 -5.53 -13.93 1.47
N PRO A 8 -4.93 -12.94 0.89
CA PRO A 8 -5.57 -11.63 0.81
C PRO A 8 -6.84 -11.75 -0.03
N SER A 9 -7.83 -10.97 0.28
CA SER A 9 -9.05 -10.97 -0.49
C SER A 9 -8.79 -10.32 -1.85
N PRO A 10 -9.59 -10.63 -2.84
CA PRO A 10 -9.42 -9.98 -4.13
C PRO A 10 -9.49 -8.46 -4.05
N LEU A 11 -10.33 -7.95 -3.16
CA LEU A 11 -10.43 -6.50 -3.02
C LEU A 11 -9.16 -5.92 -2.44
N GLU A 12 -8.54 -6.62 -1.49
CA GLU A 12 -7.29 -6.13 -0.94
C GLU A 12 -6.21 -6.08 -2.01
N VAL A 13 -6.15 -7.10 -2.86
CA VAL A 13 -5.15 -7.13 -3.91
C VAL A 13 -5.43 -6.03 -4.92
N GLN A 14 -6.69 -5.84 -5.27
CA GLN A 14 -7.03 -4.78 -6.22
C GLN A 14 -6.69 -3.41 -5.67
N MET A 15 -6.91 -3.20 -4.39
CA MET A 15 -6.59 -1.91 -3.78
C MET A 15 -5.08 -1.68 -3.78
N ALA A 16 -4.30 -2.70 -3.48
CA ALA A 16 -2.86 -2.55 -3.49
C ALA A 16 -2.36 -2.22 -4.89
N GLU A 17 -2.92 -2.91 -5.89
CA GLU A 17 -2.51 -2.64 -7.26
C GLU A 17 -2.93 -1.24 -7.70
N ALA A 18 -4.11 -0.80 -7.27
CA ALA A 18 -4.56 0.54 -7.61
C ALA A 18 -3.63 1.58 -7.00
N LEU A 19 -3.23 1.38 -5.76
CA LEU A 19 -2.33 2.32 -5.12
C LEU A 19 -0.99 2.36 -5.84
N GLU A 20 -0.53 1.20 -6.29
CA GLU A 20 0.73 1.17 -7.01
C GLU A 20 0.61 1.94 -8.31
N LYS A 21 -0.52 1.79 -9.01
CA LYS A 21 -0.69 2.49 -10.26
C LYS A 21 -0.84 3.98 -10.09
N LEU A 22 -1.31 4.41 -8.92
CA LEU A 22 -1.48 5.82 -8.68
C LEU A 22 -0.24 6.46 -8.07
N SER A 23 0.83 5.72 -7.98
CA SER A 23 2.00 6.21 -7.28
C SER A 23 2.52 7.52 -7.83
N LYS A 24 2.49 7.70 -9.13
CA LYS A 24 2.99 8.95 -9.68
C LYS A 24 2.08 10.10 -9.32
N GLN A 25 0.80 9.85 -9.23
CA GLN A 25 -0.11 10.91 -8.84
C GLN A 25 0.07 11.24 -7.37
N ILE A 26 0.40 10.24 -6.57
CA ILE A 26 0.70 10.50 -5.18
C ILE A 26 1.91 11.42 -5.09
N GLU A 27 2.91 11.18 -5.92
CA GLU A 27 4.10 12.00 -5.91
C GLU A 27 3.76 13.45 -6.20
N GLU A 28 2.80 13.70 -7.04
CA GLU A 28 2.42 15.06 -7.34
C GLU A 28 1.84 15.78 -6.13
N HIS A 29 1.36 15.03 -5.17
CA HIS A 29 0.80 15.61 -3.97
C HIS A 29 1.79 15.65 -2.81
N LEU A 30 3.04 15.26 -3.05
CA LEU A 30 4.06 15.28 -2.04
C LEU A 30 5.16 16.22 -2.53
N PRO A 31 4.95 17.51 -2.40
CA PRO A 31 5.91 18.46 -2.96
C PRO A 31 7.27 18.24 -2.35
N LYS A 32 8.30 18.38 -3.16
CA LYS A 32 9.67 18.29 -2.69
C LYS A 32 10.08 16.88 -2.31
N ASN A 33 9.27 15.88 -2.67
CA ASN A 33 9.65 14.50 -2.46
C ASN A 33 9.58 13.77 -3.79
N LYS A 34 10.46 12.81 -3.98
CA LYS A 34 10.51 12.10 -5.22
C LYS A 34 10.44 10.64 -4.92
N ILE A 35 9.56 9.93 -5.59
CA ILE A 35 9.45 8.49 -5.40
C ILE A 35 10.53 7.81 -6.20
N LEU A 36 11.36 7.05 -5.50
CA LEU A 36 12.47 6.37 -6.14
C LEU A 36 12.08 4.98 -6.61
N GLU A 37 11.30 4.29 -5.81
CA GLU A 37 10.98 2.93 -6.12
C GLU A 37 9.75 2.51 -5.34
N ILE A 38 8.94 1.63 -5.89
CA ILE A 38 7.81 1.08 -5.18
C ILE A 38 7.89 -0.43 -5.30
N LYS A 39 7.85 -1.11 -4.18
CA LYS A 39 7.80 -2.55 -4.17
C LYS A 39 6.46 -2.97 -3.61
N SER A 40 5.85 -3.95 -4.21
CA SER A 40 4.57 -4.43 -3.71
C SER A 40 4.71 -5.90 -3.34
N ASN A 41 4.04 -6.29 -2.29
CA ASN A 41 4.01 -7.67 -1.89
C ASN A 41 2.57 -8.07 -1.70
N ILE A 42 1.94 -8.53 -2.77
CA ILE A 42 0.54 -8.85 -2.71
C ILE A 42 0.30 -10.27 -2.26
N LYS A 43 1.36 -11.02 -2.01
CA LYS A 43 1.19 -12.37 -1.53
C LYS A 43 1.24 -12.48 -0.03
N ALA A 44 1.48 -11.40 0.66
CA ALA A 44 1.49 -11.44 2.09
C ALA A 44 0.08 -11.53 2.62
N ASP A 45 -0.07 -11.84 3.89
CA ASP A 45 -1.38 -11.87 4.49
C ASP A 45 -2.11 -10.59 4.22
N ASN A 46 -1.43 -9.49 4.34
CA ASN A 46 -2.01 -8.21 3.98
C ASN A 46 -1.15 -7.68 2.87
N PRO A 47 -1.71 -7.41 1.72
CA PRO A 47 -0.92 -6.81 0.66
C PRO A 47 -0.30 -5.52 1.12
N GLN A 48 0.92 -5.30 0.72
CA GLN A 48 1.61 -4.12 1.23
C GLN A 48 2.44 -3.50 0.14
N LEU A 49 2.60 -2.19 0.25
CA LEU A 49 3.45 -1.44 -0.64
C LEU A 49 4.53 -0.80 0.17
N ASN A 50 5.76 -0.87 -0.32
CA ASN A 50 6.86 -0.16 0.29
C ASN A 50 7.26 0.92 -0.70
N ILE A 51 7.12 2.15 -0.31
CA ILE A 51 7.41 3.29 -1.18
C ILE A 51 8.66 3.96 -0.68
N PHE A 52 9.67 4.00 -1.54
CA PHE A 52 10.94 4.60 -1.19
C PHE A 52 11.00 5.99 -1.81
N LEU A 53 11.23 6.98 -0.97
CA LEU A 53 11.22 8.36 -1.41
C LEU A 53 12.51 9.06 -1.03
N GLU A 54 12.76 10.16 -1.72
CA GLU A 54 13.91 11.00 -1.36
C GLU A 54 13.36 12.41 -1.20
N ASP A 55 13.73 13.09 -0.11
CA ASP A 55 13.22 14.43 0.09
C ASP A 55 14.20 15.44 -0.55
N GLU A 56 13.87 16.72 -0.40
CA GLU A 56 14.67 17.71 -1.11
C GLU A 56 16.06 17.84 -0.54
N ASP A 57 16.30 17.32 0.67
CA ASP A 57 17.63 17.37 1.23
C ASP A 57 18.43 16.13 0.84
N GLY A 58 17.87 15.23 0.09
CA GLY A 58 18.55 14.02 -0.31
C GLY A 58 18.42 12.88 0.66
N ASP A 59 17.63 13.06 1.71
CA ASP A 59 17.44 11.97 2.66
C ASP A 59 16.41 10.99 2.17
N ARG A 60 16.63 9.72 2.41
CA ARG A 60 15.75 8.69 1.93
C ARG A 60 14.81 8.23 3.01
N HIS A 61 13.60 7.92 2.61
CA HIS A 61 12.57 7.48 3.53
C HIS A 61 11.84 6.29 2.94
N GLU A 62 11.32 5.44 3.80
CA GLU A 62 10.52 4.33 3.34
C GLU A 62 9.18 4.41 4.03
N ILE A 63 8.10 4.37 3.27
CA ILE A 63 6.75 4.37 3.80
C ILE A 63 6.12 3.06 3.44
N VAL A 64 5.54 2.40 4.42
CA VAL A 64 4.90 1.12 4.22
C VAL A 64 3.41 1.29 4.38
N ILE A 65 2.66 0.85 3.37
CA ILE A 65 1.22 0.90 3.41
C ILE A 65 0.72 -0.52 3.35
N LYS A 66 -0.08 -0.92 4.31
CA LYS A 66 -0.67 -2.25 4.31
C LYS A 66 -2.16 -2.11 4.03
N VAL A 67 -2.68 -3.01 3.22
CA VAL A 67 -4.10 -2.99 2.89
C VAL A 67 -4.77 -4.05 3.73
N ILE A 68 -5.67 -3.63 4.60
CA ILE A 68 -6.36 -4.52 5.50
C ILE A 68 -7.85 -4.33 5.32
N GLN A 69 -8.54 -5.40 4.99
CA GLN A 69 -9.98 -5.32 4.84
C GLN A 69 -10.62 -5.79 6.13
N ARG A 70 -11.48 -4.96 6.69
CA ARG A 70 -12.18 -5.34 7.89
C ARG A 70 -13.54 -5.83 7.51
N ILE A 71 -13.96 -6.88 8.19
CA ILE A 71 -15.14 -7.48 7.79
C ILE A 71 -16.32 -6.85 8.32
N ASP A 72 -16.46 -6.31 9.31
CA ASP A 72 -17.60 -6.01 9.88
C ASP A 72 -18.21 -4.81 9.56
N SER A 73 -19.03 -4.75 8.72
CA SER A 73 -19.64 -3.54 8.36
C SER A 73 -20.84 -3.25 9.11
N SER A 74 -21.33 -4.15 9.84
CA SER A 74 -22.58 -3.90 10.46
C SER A 74 -22.47 -2.92 11.55
N GLN A 75 -21.31 -2.69 12.03
CA GLN A 75 -21.21 -1.76 13.03
C GLN A 75 -21.25 -0.43 12.59
N TYR A 76 -21.25 -0.20 11.37
CA TYR A 76 -21.23 1.07 10.95
C TYR A 76 -22.46 1.65 10.78
N GLN A 77 -23.40 1.12 11.20
CA GLN A 77 -24.59 1.67 10.99
C GLN A 77 -24.83 2.67 11.71
#